data_2f309f4426375a671d4170f8fa1fbaba
#
_entry.id   2f309f4426375a671d4170f8fa1fbaba
#
_cell.length_a   1.000
_cell.length_b   1.000
_cell.length_c   1.000
_cell.angle_alpha   90.00
_cell.angle_beta   90.00
_cell.angle_gamma   90.00
#
_symmetry.space_group_name_H-M   'P 1'
#
loop_
_entity.id
_entity.type
_entity.pdbx_description
1 polymer ?
#
loop_
_entity_poly.entity_id
_entity_poly.type
_entity_poly.pdbx_seq_one_letter_code
_entity_poly.pdbx_strand_id
1 'polypeptide(L)'
;MKIAVLGGGIMGEAIVKSILRKKLAGREDIVISDVAKSRRDVLSTRYKVKVTEDNLAAVKGADVIVLAIKPQDFPILLGQLAGRLKSQLVISIAAGISLDGICSKLNYYKVVRAMPNTPAQVGKGMTAWTSAKDLSNKDREIAVSILAAMGEEQYFADEKYIDMATAISGSGPAYVFLFIEAMIDAGVHIGLPRNVATKLVIETILGSAEIMKKMAKHPAELKNMVTSPGGTTTDALLQLESGGLRSLMINAVAAAYNKAKSLGAK
;
A
#
# COMPACT_ATOMS: atom_id res chain seq x y z
N MET A 1 10.61 -9.58 18.90
CA MET A 1 10.25 -10.17 17.57
C MET A 1 11.26 -9.67 16.56
N LYS A 2 12.01 -10.57 15.95
CA LYS A 2 13.04 -10.22 14.95
C LYS A 2 12.43 -10.18 13.55
N ILE A 3 12.70 -9.13 12.81
CA ILE A 3 12.08 -8.88 11.50
C ILE A 3 13.17 -8.66 10.46
N ALA A 4 13.10 -9.44 9.38
CA ALA A 4 13.88 -9.22 8.17
C ALA A 4 13.01 -8.53 7.11
N VAL A 5 13.50 -7.43 6.52
CA VAL A 5 12.85 -6.77 5.40
C VAL A 5 13.75 -6.89 4.18
N LEU A 6 13.32 -7.67 3.20
CA LEU A 6 14.05 -7.89 1.96
C LEU A 6 13.57 -6.87 0.92
N GLY A 7 14.41 -5.89 0.63
CA GLY A 7 14.13 -4.71 -0.18
C GLY A 7 13.93 -3.45 0.67
N GLY A 8 14.89 -2.54 0.58
CA GLY A 8 14.89 -1.24 1.26
C GLY A 8 14.31 -0.09 0.44
N GLY A 9 13.48 -0.39 -0.57
CA GLY A 9 12.77 0.60 -1.38
C GLY A 9 11.74 1.41 -0.57
N ILE A 10 10.94 2.24 -1.26
CA ILE A 10 9.94 3.12 -0.64
C ILE A 10 9.03 2.36 0.32
N MET A 11 8.49 1.19 -0.09
CA MET A 11 7.56 0.44 0.74
C MET A 11 8.26 -0.32 1.87
N GLY A 12 9.44 -0.91 1.63
CA GLY A 12 10.24 -1.53 2.70
C GLY A 12 10.61 -0.52 3.78
N GLU A 13 11.04 0.68 3.39
CA GLU A 13 11.29 1.80 4.32
C GLU A 13 10.04 2.21 5.10
N ALA A 14 8.88 2.32 4.43
CA ALA A 14 7.61 2.67 5.08
C ALA A 14 7.21 1.63 6.15
N ILE A 15 7.43 0.34 5.87
CA ILE A 15 7.17 -0.76 6.81
C ILE A 15 8.09 -0.62 8.03
N VAL A 16 9.40 -0.47 7.83
CA VAL A 16 10.37 -0.32 8.92
C VAL A 16 10.05 0.90 9.78
N LYS A 17 9.79 2.06 9.16
CA LYS A 17 9.37 3.28 9.85
C LYS A 17 8.11 3.05 10.70
N SER A 18 7.14 2.32 10.17
CA SER A 18 5.87 2.05 10.84
C SER A 18 6.04 1.09 12.03
N ILE A 19 6.83 0.01 11.85
CA ILE A 19 7.19 -0.94 12.91
C ILE A 19 7.87 -0.22 14.08
N LEU A 20 8.85 0.62 13.79
CA LEU A 20 9.58 1.39 14.81
C LEU A 20 8.67 2.40 15.51
N ARG A 21 7.84 3.14 14.76
CA ARG A 21 6.89 4.11 15.31
C ARG A 21 5.88 3.47 16.26
N LYS A 22 5.40 2.27 15.93
CA LYS A 22 4.44 1.51 16.73
C LYS A 22 5.10 0.63 17.80
N LYS A 23 6.45 0.64 17.86
CA LYS A 23 7.25 -0.13 18.82
C LYS A 23 6.99 -1.65 18.76
N LEU A 24 6.72 -2.18 17.57
CA LEU A 24 6.50 -3.62 17.36
C LEU A 24 7.79 -4.42 17.43
N ALA A 25 8.93 -3.78 17.10
CA ALA A 25 10.27 -4.34 17.25
C ALA A 25 11.27 -3.23 17.60
N GLY A 26 12.34 -3.56 18.29
CA GLY A 26 13.49 -2.69 18.51
C GLY A 26 14.33 -2.53 17.24
N ARG A 27 15.18 -1.49 17.20
CA ARG A 27 16.08 -1.26 16.07
C ARG A 27 17.07 -2.41 15.87
N GLU A 28 17.52 -3.02 16.97
CA GLU A 28 18.43 -4.17 17.03
C GLU A 28 17.81 -5.46 16.49
N ASP A 29 16.46 -5.53 16.49
CA ASP A 29 15.69 -6.68 16.02
C ASP A 29 15.30 -6.57 14.53
N ILE A 30 15.63 -5.47 13.86
CA ILE A 30 15.31 -5.26 12.45
C ILE A 30 16.58 -5.38 11.61
N VAL A 31 16.51 -6.22 10.57
CA VAL A 31 17.53 -6.32 9.53
C VAL A 31 16.90 -6.02 8.18
N ILE A 32 17.53 -5.14 7.40
CA ILE A 32 17.07 -4.82 6.05
C ILE A 32 18.12 -5.30 5.05
N SER A 33 17.70 -6.04 4.03
CA SER A 33 18.59 -6.30 2.88
C SER A 33 18.19 -5.45 1.69
N ASP A 34 19.21 -4.93 1.01
CA ASP A 34 19.05 -4.24 -0.28
C ASP A 34 20.35 -4.35 -1.07
N VAL A 35 20.25 -4.56 -2.38
CA VAL A 35 21.43 -4.66 -3.26
C VAL A 35 22.15 -3.31 -3.43
N ALA A 36 21.42 -2.20 -3.33
CA ALA A 36 21.97 -0.86 -3.50
C ALA A 36 22.64 -0.36 -2.21
N LYS A 37 23.97 -0.18 -2.24
CA LYS A 37 24.72 0.37 -1.11
C LYS A 37 24.19 1.71 -0.63
N SER A 38 23.84 2.61 -1.56
CA SER A 38 23.29 3.93 -1.22
C SER A 38 21.98 3.84 -0.40
N ARG A 39 21.12 2.85 -0.68
CA ARG A 39 19.90 2.62 0.11
C ARG A 39 20.25 2.08 1.49
N ARG A 40 21.17 1.14 1.58
CA ARG A 40 21.61 0.60 2.88
C ARG A 40 22.17 1.70 3.77
N ASP A 41 23.00 2.61 3.22
CA ASP A 41 23.60 3.73 3.96
C ASP A 41 22.53 4.69 4.49
N VAL A 42 21.53 5.05 3.65
CA VAL A 42 20.39 5.90 4.06
C VAL A 42 19.59 5.26 5.20
N LEU A 43 19.25 3.99 5.06
CA LEU A 43 18.40 3.27 6.04
C LEU A 43 19.13 3.07 7.38
N SER A 44 20.40 2.67 7.34
CA SER A 44 21.23 2.54 8.52
C SER A 44 21.41 3.88 9.25
N THR A 45 21.68 4.95 8.52
CA THR A 45 21.85 6.29 9.11
C THR A 45 20.57 6.81 9.74
N ARG A 46 19.44 6.69 9.01
CA ARG A 46 18.15 7.26 9.41
C ARG A 46 17.48 6.50 10.56
N TYR A 47 17.49 5.17 10.50
CA TYR A 47 16.72 4.33 11.42
C TYR A 47 17.60 3.63 12.45
N LYS A 48 18.93 3.62 12.28
CA LYS A 48 19.89 2.90 13.14
C LYS A 48 19.58 1.40 13.24
N VAL A 49 19.10 0.81 12.14
CA VAL A 49 18.85 -0.61 11.99
C VAL A 49 20.03 -1.31 11.30
N LYS A 50 20.11 -2.62 11.42
CA LYS A 50 21.10 -3.42 10.70
C LYS A 50 20.76 -3.51 9.22
N VAL A 51 21.76 -3.41 8.36
CA VAL A 51 21.60 -3.53 6.90
C VAL A 51 22.62 -4.51 6.32
N THR A 52 22.25 -5.18 5.24
CA THR A 52 23.13 -6.12 4.52
C THR A 52 22.77 -6.15 3.04
N GLU A 53 23.64 -6.66 2.20
CA GLU A 53 23.29 -6.98 0.80
C GLU A 53 22.86 -8.44 0.61
N ASP A 54 23.11 -9.28 1.62
CA ASP A 54 22.81 -10.71 1.61
C ASP A 54 21.44 -11.00 2.23
N ASN A 55 20.50 -11.48 1.40
CA ASN A 55 19.15 -11.87 1.83
C ASN A 55 19.18 -13.02 2.84
N LEU A 56 20.09 -13.99 2.68
CA LEU A 56 20.18 -15.14 3.57
C LEU A 56 20.72 -14.74 4.96
N ALA A 57 21.67 -13.81 4.99
CA ALA A 57 22.15 -13.25 6.25
C ALA A 57 21.03 -12.46 6.95
N ALA A 58 20.20 -11.71 6.20
CA ALA A 58 19.08 -10.96 6.77
C ALA A 58 18.02 -11.85 7.42
N VAL A 59 17.66 -12.97 6.80
CA VAL A 59 16.59 -13.86 7.32
C VAL A 59 17.04 -14.78 8.44
N LYS A 60 18.34 -14.88 8.71
CA LYS A 60 18.87 -15.75 9.75
C LYS A 60 18.38 -15.34 11.14
N GLY A 61 17.58 -16.21 11.76
CA GLY A 61 17.02 -15.98 13.10
C GLY A 61 15.87 -14.96 13.14
N ALA A 62 15.32 -14.57 11.99
CA ALA A 62 14.11 -13.76 11.95
C ALA A 62 12.88 -14.59 12.32
N ASP A 63 11.90 -13.94 12.96
CA ASP A 63 10.57 -14.48 13.23
C ASP A 63 9.63 -14.17 12.06
N VAL A 64 9.82 -12.98 11.44
CA VAL A 64 9.04 -12.48 10.31
C VAL A 64 9.96 -12.04 9.19
N ILE A 65 9.58 -12.38 7.96
CA ILE A 65 10.28 -11.98 6.74
C ILE A 65 9.30 -11.21 5.86
N VAL A 66 9.63 -9.96 5.57
CA VAL A 66 8.85 -9.12 4.65
C VAL A 66 9.54 -9.07 3.29
N LEU A 67 8.84 -9.53 2.25
CA LEU A 67 9.33 -9.48 0.87
C LEU A 67 8.85 -8.17 0.22
N ALA A 68 9.75 -7.19 0.14
CA ALA A 68 9.48 -5.82 -0.33
C ALA A 68 10.30 -5.45 -1.57
N ILE A 69 10.72 -6.44 -2.36
CA ILE A 69 11.42 -6.27 -3.63
C ILE A 69 10.44 -6.12 -4.80
N LYS A 70 10.94 -5.75 -5.96
CA LYS A 70 10.13 -5.67 -7.18
C LYS A 70 9.74 -7.06 -7.70
N PRO A 71 8.56 -7.22 -8.34
CA PRO A 71 8.08 -8.51 -8.81
C PRO A 71 9.05 -9.26 -9.74
N GLN A 72 9.81 -8.55 -10.59
CA GLN A 72 10.77 -9.17 -11.50
C GLN A 72 11.93 -9.87 -10.78
N ASP A 73 12.25 -9.48 -9.55
CA ASP A 73 13.35 -10.06 -8.76
C ASP A 73 12.89 -11.24 -7.88
N PHE A 74 11.57 -11.47 -7.80
CA PHE A 74 10.99 -12.53 -6.97
C PHE A 74 11.48 -13.94 -7.32
N PRO A 75 11.59 -14.36 -8.59
CA PRO A 75 12.05 -15.71 -8.91
C PRO A 75 13.44 -16.02 -8.31
N ILE A 76 14.34 -15.06 -8.33
CA ILE A 76 15.69 -15.21 -7.78
C ILE A 76 15.63 -15.28 -6.25
N LEU A 77 14.89 -14.36 -5.62
CA LEU A 77 14.77 -14.32 -4.16
C LEU A 77 14.11 -15.59 -3.61
N LEU A 78 13.00 -16.03 -4.20
CA LEU A 78 12.30 -17.23 -3.76
C LEU A 78 13.20 -18.47 -3.90
N GLY A 79 14.00 -18.56 -4.98
CA GLY A 79 15.00 -19.62 -5.16
C GLY A 79 16.08 -19.60 -4.07
N GLN A 80 16.52 -18.41 -3.62
CA GLN A 80 17.45 -18.30 -2.50
C GLN A 80 16.86 -18.78 -1.17
N LEU A 81 15.56 -18.53 -0.94
CA LEU A 81 14.88 -18.84 0.31
C LEU A 81 14.33 -20.28 0.38
N ALA A 82 14.13 -20.94 -0.77
CA ALA A 82 13.55 -22.27 -0.86
C ALA A 82 14.33 -23.28 0.00
N GLY A 83 13.61 -24.06 0.83
CA GLY A 83 14.17 -25.06 1.75
C GLY A 83 14.95 -24.48 2.95
N ARG A 84 15.00 -23.16 3.11
CA ARG A 84 15.73 -22.49 4.22
C ARG A 84 14.81 -21.92 5.29
N LEU A 85 13.51 -21.87 5.02
CA LEU A 85 12.49 -21.41 5.97
C LEU A 85 12.09 -22.58 6.89
N LYS A 86 11.83 -22.28 8.17
CA LYS A 86 11.42 -23.28 9.18
C LYS A 86 10.09 -22.90 9.83
N SER A 87 10.04 -21.74 10.48
CA SER A 87 8.88 -21.31 11.26
C SER A 87 8.52 -19.84 11.05
N GLN A 88 9.25 -19.13 10.20
CA GLN A 88 9.09 -17.70 9.96
C GLN A 88 7.74 -17.39 9.29
N LEU A 89 7.10 -16.32 9.71
CA LEU A 89 5.99 -15.74 8.95
C LEU A 89 6.54 -14.97 7.75
N VAL A 90 6.11 -15.30 6.55
CA VAL A 90 6.47 -14.58 5.32
C VAL A 90 5.34 -13.64 4.94
N ILE A 91 5.63 -12.35 4.77
CA ILE A 91 4.68 -11.34 4.31
C ILE A 91 5.19 -10.77 2.98
N SER A 92 4.50 -11.06 1.88
CA SER A 92 4.82 -10.50 0.57
C SER A 92 3.95 -9.28 0.29
N ILE A 93 4.59 -8.20 -0.18
CA ILE A 93 3.88 -6.99 -0.65
C ILE A 93 4.02 -6.78 -2.16
N ALA A 94 4.40 -7.81 -2.90
CA ALA A 94 4.61 -7.72 -4.33
C ALA A 94 3.29 -7.72 -5.10
N ALA A 95 3.13 -6.74 -5.99
CA ALA A 95 2.01 -6.73 -6.94
C ALA A 95 2.15 -7.87 -7.96
N GLY A 96 1.03 -8.54 -8.26
CA GLY A 96 0.99 -9.55 -9.31
C GLY A 96 1.68 -10.88 -8.99
N ILE A 97 2.09 -11.13 -7.76
CA ILE A 97 2.63 -12.44 -7.35
C ILE A 97 1.60 -13.13 -6.46
N SER A 98 1.07 -14.26 -6.91
CA SER A 98 0.04 -15.01 -6.19
C SER A 98 0.59 -15.77 -4.98
N LEU A 99 -0.30 -16.08 -4.03
CA LEU A 99 0.03 -16.96 -2.88
C LEU A 99 0.56 -18.30 -3.36
N ASP A 100 -0.13 -18.92 -4.32
CA ASP A 100 0.30 -20.21 -4.88
C ASP A 100 1.68 -20.12 -5.48
N GLY A 101 1.97 -19.06 -6.25
CA GLY A 101 3.29 -18.81 -6.84
C GLY A 101 4.40 -18.65 -5.80
N ILE A 102 4.10 -18.03 -4.65
CA ILE A 102 5.05 -17.89 -3.56
C ILE A 102 5.22 -19.22 -2.82
N CYS A 103 4.09 -19.82 -2.39
CA CYS A 103 4.10 -21.05 -1.59
C CYS A 103 4.76 -22.22 -2.32
N SER A 104 4.41 -22.43 -3.59
CA SER A 104 4.98 -23.51 -4.40
C SER A 104 6.48 -23.36 -4.61
N LYS A 105 6.96 -22.14 -4.93
CA LYS A 105 8.40 -21.90 -5.13
C LYS A 105 9.21 -21.99 -3.84
N LEU A 106 8.64 -21.58 -2.70
CA LEU A 106 9.29 -21.72 -1.41
C LEU A 106 9.17 -23.13 -0.81
N ASN A 107 8.21 -23.94 -1.29
CA ASN A 107 7.71 -25.14 -0.62
C ASN A 107 7.37 -24.83 0.85
N TYR A 108 6.61 -23.74 1.06
CA TYR A 108 6.36 -23.18 2.38
C TYR A 108 5.00 -22.43 2.42
N TYR A 109 4.22 -22.65 3.50
CA TYR A 109 2.82 -22.20 3.54
C TYR A 109 2.48 -21.16 4.62
N LYS A 110 3.44 -20.77 5.47
CA LYS A 110 3.21 -19.64 6.41
C LYS A 110 3.41 -18.30 5.69
N VAL A 111 2.53 -18.02 4.74
CA VAL A 111 2.65 -16.90 3.81
C VAL A 111 1.42 -16.02 3.86
N VAL A 112 1.63 -14.71 3.90
CA VAL A 112 0.65 -13.65 3.75
C VAL A 112 0.97 -12.89 2.45
N ARG A 113 -0.04 -12.68 1.62
CA ARG A 113 0.02 -11.74 0.50
C ARG A 113 -0.70 -10.47 0.91
N ALA A 114 -0.01 -9.35 0.84
CA ALA A 114 -0.53 -8.04 1.19
C ALA A 114 -0.28 -7.04 0.07
N MET A 115 -1.19 -6.10 -0.11
CA MET A 115 -1.06 -5.01 -1.07
C MET A 115 -1.29 -3.68 -0.35
N PRO A 116 -0.23 -3.10 0.23
CA PRO A 116 -0.26 -1.77 0.80
C PRO A 116 -0.25 -0.69 -0.30
N ASN A 117 -0.48 0.56 0.10
CA ASN A 117 -0.36 1.70 -0.79
C ASN A 117 0.59 2.78 -0.23
N THR A 118 0.94 3.76 -1.06
CA THR A 118 1.97 4.77 -0.74
C THR A 118 1.67 5.65 0.47
N PRO A 119 0.41 5.99 0.87
CA PRO A 119 0.14 6.70 2.11
C PRO A 119 0.60 5.98 3.39
N ALA A 120 0.99 4.71 3.31
CA ALA A 120 1.68 3.99 4.38
C ALA A 120 2.93 4.73 4.90
N GLN A 121 3.62 5.51 4.04
CA GLN A 121 4.79 6.32 4.42
C GLN A 121 4.50 7.32 5.53
N VAL A 122 3.26 7.76 5.64
CA VAL A 122 2.77 8.67 6.69
C VAL A 122 1.83 8.00 7.68
N GLY A 123 1.69 6.67 7.60
CA GLY A 123 0.84 5.88 8.49
C GLY A 123 -0.66 6.02 8.22
N LYS A 124 -1.01 6.40 7.02
CA LYS A 124 -2.39 6.55 6.51
C LYS A 124 -2.63 5.63 5.31
N GLY A 125 -1.88 4.53 5.26
CA GLY A 125 -2.04 3.52 4.22
C GLY A 125 -3.34 2.75 4.36
N MET A 126 -3.71 2.08 3.26
CA MET A 126 -4.70 1.01 3.22
C MET A 126 -4.00 -0.24 2.69
N THR A 127 -4.12 -1.35 3.41
CA THR A 127 -3.51 -2.62 3.04
C THR A 127 -4.58 -3.69 2.89
N ALA A 128 -4.82 -4.15 1.66
CA ALA A 128 -5.58 -5.37 1.42
C ALA A 128 -4.67 -6.59 1.59
N TRP A 129 -5.16 -7.65 2.23
CA TRP A 129 -4.34 -8.83 2.44
C TRP A 129 -5.13 -10.14 2.50
N THR A 130 -4.45 -11.23 2.22
CA THR A 130 -4.93 -12.60 2.35
C THR A 130 -3.79 -13.50 2.82
N SER A 131 -4.09 -14.72 3.18
CA SER A 131 -3.08 -15.68 3.66
C SER A 131 -3.31 -17.08 3.11
N ALA A 132 -2.26 -17.88 3.09
CA ALA A 132 -2.39 -19.31 2.90
C ALA A 132 -3.25 -19.94 4.01
N LYS A 133 -3.87 -21.09 3.73
CA LYS A 133 -4.90 -21.70 4.61
C LYS A 133 -4.38 -22.09 5.99
N ASP A 134 -3.11 -22.45 6.09
CA ASP A 134 -2.52 -23.02 7.32
C ASP A 134 -1.90 -21.97 8.26
N LEU A 135 -2.31 -20.70 8.13
CA LEU A 135 -1.82 -19.65 9.01
C LEU A 135 -2.44 -19.76 10.40
N SER A 136 -1.62 -19.92 11.44
CA SER A 136 -2.08 -19.96 12.83
C SER A 136 -2.67 -18.61 13.26
N ASN A 137 -3.55 -18.61 14.28
CA ASN A 137 -4.08 -17.37 14.84
C ASN A 137 -2.97 -16.43 15.30
N LYS A 138 -1.92 -16.95 15.93
CA LYS A 138 -0.75 -16.17 16.34
C LYS A 138 -0.05 -15.50 15.15
N ASP A 139 0.17 -16.23 14.06
CA ASP A 139 0.82 -15.69 12.87
C ASP A 139 -0.09 -14.63 12.20
N ARG A 140 -1.42 -14.85 12.23
CA ARG A 140 -2.40 -13.87 11.75
C ARG A 140 -2.37 -12.58 12.57
N GLU A 141 -2.32 -12.67 13.90
CA GLU A 141 -2.20 -11.51 14.78
C GLU A 141 -0.90 -10.72 14.53
N ILE A 142 0.21 -11.42 14.31
CA ILE A 142 1.49 -10.80 13.94
C ILE A 142 1.35 -10.06 12.59
N ALA A 143 0.75 -10.70 11.57
CA ALA A 143 0.53 -10.07 10.28
C ALA A 143 -0.33 -8.79 10.43
N VAL A 144 -1.47 -8.88 11.12
CA VAL A 144 -2.36 -7.73 11.41
C VAL A 144 -1.58 -6.61 12.10
N SER A 145 -0.79 -6.92 13.12
CA SER A 145 -0.04 -5.89 13.86
C SER A 145 0.94 -5.12 12.97
N ILE A 146 1.63 -5.81 12.06
CA ILE A 146 2.58 -5.20 11.12
C ILE A 146 1.84 -4.38 10.06
N LEU A 147 0.76 -4.93 9.48
CA LEU A 147 0.00 -4.26 8.42
C LEU A 147 -0.75 -3.04 8.96
N ALA A 148 -1.40 -3.16 10.13
CA ALA A 148 -2.07 -2.06 10.81
C ALA A 148 -1.11 -0.94 11.29
N ALA A 149 0.18 -1.23 11.44
CA ALA A 149 1.16 -0.19 11.74
C ALA A 149 1.29 0.84 10.61
N MET A 150 0.97 0.47 9.38
CA MET A 150 1.03 1.33 8.20
C MET A 150 -0.24 2.17 7.97
N GLY A 151 -1.35 1.84 8.65
CA GLY A 151 -2.66 2.48 8.48
C GLY A 151 -3.78 1.50 8.75
N GLU A 152 -4.82 1.51 7.93
CA GLU A 152 -5.92 0.54 7.99
C GLU A 152 -5.55 -0.72 7.19
N GLU A 153 -6.10 -1.87 7.60
CA GLU A 153 -5.94 -3.14 6.87
C GLU A 153 -7.30 -3.81 6.66
N GLN A 154 -7.39 -4.62 5.60
CA GLN A 154 -8.57 -5.40 5.29
C GLN A 154 -8.18 -6.80 4.85
N TYR A 155 -8.63 -7.80 5.60
CA TYR A 155 -8.48 -9.21 5.23
C TYR A 155 -9.53 -9.62 4.19
N PHE A 156 -9.11 -10.45 3.24
CA PHE A 156 -9.96 -11.12 2.28
C PHE A 156 -9.68 -12.63 2.28
N ALA A 157 -10.73 -13.44 2.40
CA ALA A 157 -10.60 -14.89 2.36
C ALA A 157 -10.26 -15.42 0.94
N ASP A 158 -10.71 -14.73 -0.09
CA ASP A 158 -10.44 -15.07 -1.49
C ASP A 158 -9.41 -14.09 -2.08
N GLU A 159 -8.31 -14.65 -2.58
CA GLU A 159 -7.17 -13.91 -3.13
C GLU A 159 -7.54 -13.00 -4.32
N LYS A 160 -8.60 -13.33 -5.07
CA LYS A 160 -9.05 -12.48 -6.20
C LYS A 160 -9.33 -11.03 -5.81
N TYR A 161 -9.72 -10.78 -4.55
CA TYR A 161 -9.97 -9.43 -4.05
C TYR A 161 -8.70 -8.59 -3.88
N ILE A 162 -7.53 -9.21 -3.81
CA ILE A 162 -6.25 -8.47 -3.72
C ILE A 162 -5.97 -7.72 -5.02
N ASP A 163 -6.26 -8.32 -6.18
CA ASP A 163 -6.08 -7.66 -7.47
C ASP A 163 -7.13 -6.54 -7.69
N MET A 164 -8.37 -6.74 -7.21
CA MET A 164 -9.40 -5.69 -7.20
C MET A 164 -8.99 -4.53 -6.27
N ALA A 165 -8.50 -4.83 -5.07
CA ALA A 165 -7.99 -3.84 -4.13
C ALA A 165 -6.75 -3.13 -4.68
N THR A 166 -5.90 -3.80 -5.46
CA THR A 166 -4.76 -3.19 -6.15
C THR A 166 -5.23 -2.06 -7.07
N ALA A 167 -6.30 -2.27 -7.83
CA ALA A 167 -6.85 -1.25 -8.73
C ALA A 167 -7.46 -0.06 -7.98
N ILE A 168 -8.10 -0.29 -6.81
CA ILE A 168 -8.78 0.76 -6.03
C ILE A 168 -7.82 1.47 -5.07
N SER A 169 -7.12 0.73 -4.20
CA SER A 169 -6.30 1.30 -3.14
C SER A 169 -4.81 1.30 -3.46
N GLY A 170 -4.30 0.31 -4.19
CA GLY A 170 -2.91 0.26 -4.62
C GLY A 170 -2.57 1.36 -5.62
N SER A 171 -3.35 1.47 -6.70
CA SER A 171 -3.23 2.49 -7.74
C SER A 171 -3.93 3.80 -7.38
N GLY A 172 -4.92 3.75 -6.48
CA GLY A 172 -5.79 4.86 -6.09
C GLY A 172 -5.08 6.16 -5.73
N PRO A 173 -3.96 6.15 -4.99
CA PRO A 173 -3.23 7.38 -4.69
C PRO A 173 -2.87 8.19 -5.94
N ALA A 174 -2.54 7.53 -7.06
CA ALA A 174 -2.24 8.23 -8.31
C ALA A 174 -3.47 8.96 -8.89
N TYR A 175 -4.64 8.37 -8.78
CA TYR A 175 -5.91 9.01 -9.21
C TYR A 175 -6.22 10.24 -8.36
N VAL A 176 -6.03 10.11 -7.03
CA VAL A 176 -6.24 11.22 -6.09
C VAL A 176 -5.24 12.34 -6.35
N PHE A 177 -3.97 12.03 -6.59
CA PHE A 177 -2.96 13.05 -6.90
C PHE A 177 -3.27 13.77 -8.22
N LEU A 178 -3.70 13.05 -9.26
CA LEU A 178 -4.13 13.67 -10.52
C LEU A 178 -5.33 14.60 -10.31
N PHE A 179 -6.31 14.17 -9.52
CA PHE A 179 -7.48 15.01 -9.20
C PHE A 179 -7.09 16.26 -8.40
N ILE A 180 -6.22 16.12 -7.40
CA ILE A 180 -5.68 17.24 -6.62
C ILE A 180 -4.94 18.22 -7.53
N GLU A 181 -4.06 17.72 -8.40
CA GLU A 181 -3.31 18.54 -9.35
C GLU A 181 -4.24 19.35 -10.26
N ALA A 182 -5.24 18.68 -10.85
CA ALA A 182 -6.24 19.35 -11.71
C ALA A 182 -7.03 20.43 -10.95
N MET A 183 -7.42 20.18 -9.70
CA MET A 183 -8.11 21.18 -8.87
C MET A 183 -7.21 22.38 -8.54
N ILE A 184 -5.92 22.14 -8.25
CA ILE A 184 -4.96 23.22 -7.98
C ILE A 184 -4.80 24.08 -9.25
N ASP A 185 -4.62 23.45 -10.40
CA ASP A 185 -4.44 24.15 -11.68
C ASP A 185 -5.71 24.94 -12.06
N ALA A 186 -6.89 24.38 -11.83
CA ALA A 186 -8.15 25.12 -11.99
C ALA A 186 -8.23 26.34 -11.06
N GLY A 187 -7.80 26.19 -9.79
CA GLY A 187 -7.72 27.31 -8.86
C GLY A 187 -6.81 28.44 -9.36
N VAL A 188 -5.64 28.06 -9.91
CA VAL A 188 -4.72 29.05 -10.52
C VAL A 188 -5.33 29.66 -11.78
N HIS A 189 -6.02 28.89 -12.61
CA HIS A 189 -6.67 29.39 -13.82
C HIS A 189 -7.70 30.48 -13.53
N ILE A 190 -8.44 30.38 -12.42
CA ILE A 190 -9.41 31.42 -12.00
C ILE A 190 -8.77 32.57 -11.21
N GLY A 191 -7.44 32.61 -11.07
CA GLY A 191 -6.69 33.72 -10.50
C GLY A 191 -6.16 33.55 -9.08
N LEU A 192 -6.28 32.38 -8.46
CA LEU A 192 -5.69 32.15 -7.14
C LEU A 192 -4.16 31.98 -7.21
N PRO A 193 -3.38 32.52 -6.26
CA PRO A 193 -1.99 32.14 -6.12
C PRO A 193 -1.83 30.63 -5.88
N ARG A 194 -0.85 29.97 -6.52
CA ARG A 194 -0.69 28.49 -6.46
C ARG A 194 -0.60 27.94 -5.04
N ASN A 195 0.09 28.61 -4.15
CA ASN A 195 0.23 28.18 -2.76
C ASN A 195 -1.12 28.23 -2.01
N VAL A 196 -1.96 29.21 -2.32
CA VAL A 196 -3.32 29.35 -1.74
C VAL A 196 -4.21 28.23 -2.31
N ALA A 197 -4.24 28.07 -3.65
CA ALA A 197 -5.00 27.00 -4.30
C ALA A 197 -4.60 25.63 -3.74
N THR A 198 -3.30 25.34 -3.57
CA THR A 198 -2.80 24.10 -2.99
C THR A 198 -3.36 23.86 -1.59
N LYS A 199 -3.30 24.85 -0.71
CA LYS A 199 -3.83 24.74 0.65
C LYS A 199 -5.34 24.47 0.65
N LEU A 200 -6.09 25.24 -0.10
CA LEU A 200 -7.55 25.08 -0.19
C LEU A 200 -7.95 23.69 -0.68
N VAL A 201 -7.31 23.20 -1.73
CA VAL A 201 -7.61 21.88 -2.32
C VAL A 201 -7.27 20.74 -1.34
N ILE A 202 -6.10 20.77 -0.72
CA ILE A 202 -5.69 19.71 0.22
C ILE A 202 -6.67 19.63 1.40
N GLU A 203 -6.99 20.76 2.05
CA GLU A 203 -7.90 20.78 3.19
C GLU A 203 -9.34 20.39 2.79
N THR A 204 -9.79 20.75 1.58
CA THR A 204 -11.09 20.32 1.06
C THR A 204 -11.15 18.81 0.89
N ILE A 205 -10.12 18.18 0.29
CA ILE A 205 -10.07 16.73 0.09
C ILE A 205 -10.03 15.99 1.44
N LEU A 206 -9.14 16.42 2.34
CA LEU A 206 -9.00 15.82 3.67
C LEU A 206 -10.31 15.91 4.46
N GLY A 207 -10.91 17.10 4.52
CA GLY A 207 -12.17 17.32 5.24
C GLY A 207 -13.33 16.53 4.66
N SER A 208 -13.44 16.44 3.34
CA SER A 208 -14.49 15.67 2.67
C SER A 208 -14.37 14.17 2.93
N ALA A 209 -13.16 13.62 2.89
CA ALA A 209 -12.90 12.22 3.21
C ALA A 209 -13.20 11.93 4.70
N GLU A 210 -12.84 12.85 5.58
CA GLU A 210 -13.07 12.68 7.03
C GLU A 210 -14.57 12.75 7.39
N ILE A 211 -15.33 13.65 6.80
CA ILE A 211 -16.78 13.71 6.97
C ILE A 211 -17.41 12.40 6.52
N MET A 212 -17.04 11.90 5.34
CA MET A 212 -17.56 10.64 4.81
C MET A 212 -17.27 9.47 5.78
N LYS A 213 -16.06 9.41 6.33
CA LYS A 213 -15.66 8.36 7.29
C LYS A 213 -16.44 8.46 8.61
N LYS A 214 -16.69 9.68 9.11
CA LYS A 214 -17.38 9.92 10.40
C LYS A 214 -18.88 9.77 10.32
N MET A 215 -19.50 10.28 9.25
CA MET A 215 -20.96 10.29 9.14
C MET A 215 -21.54 8.98 8.59
N ALA A 216 -20.73 8.14 7.97
CA ALA A 216 -21.12 6.87 7.34
C ALA A 216 -22.33 7.00 6.38
N LYS A 217 -22.52 8.20 5.79
CA LYS A 217 -23.56 8.47 4.82
C LYS A 217 -23.14 8.09 3.41
N HIS A 218 -24.13 7.84 2.55
CA HIS A 218 -23.86 7.61 1.14
C HIS A 218 -23.24 8.86 0.48
N PRO A 219 -22.21 8.73 -0.39
CA PRO A 219 -21.56 9.89 -1.03
C PRO A 219 -22.52 10.84 -1.74
N ALA A 220 -23.60 10.31 -2.33
CA ALA A 220 -24.62 11.15 -2.96
C ALA A 220 -25.37 12.06 -1.98
N GLU A 221 -25.62 11.58 -0.75
CA GLU A 221 -26.23 12.42 0.30
C GLU A 221 -25.31 13.55 0.72
N LEU A 222 -24.02 13.25 0.94
CA LEU A 222 -23.01 14.25 1.30
C LEU A 222 -22.85 15.29 0.18
N LYS A 223 -22.82 14.85 -1.09
CA LYS A 223 -22.81 15.74 -2.25
C LYS A 223 -24.04 16.67 -2.26
N ASN A 224 -25.23 16.12 -2.02
CA ASN A 224 -26.46 16.92 -2.00
C ASN A 224 -26.48 17.96 -0.87
N MET A 225 -25.86 17.66 0.30
CA MET A 225 -25.76 18.62 1.41
C MET A 225 -25.01 19.92 1.04
N VAL A 226 -24.13 19.87 0.05
CA VAL A 226 -23.34 21.02 -0.42
C VAL A 226 -23.81 21.55 -1.79
N THR A 227 -24.98 21.08 -2.26
CA THR A 227 -25.53 21.45 -3.59
C THR A 227 -26.86 22.16 -3.38
N SER A 228 -26.84 23.49 -3.43
CA SER A 228 -28.05 24.33 -3.40
C SER A 228 -28.60 24.59 -4.81
N PRO A 229 -29.91 24.74 -4.96
CA PRO A 229 -30.51 25.11 -6.25
C PRO A 229 -29.94 26.44 -6.79
N GLY A 230 -29.45 26.43 -8.05
CA GLY A 230 -28.84 27.61 -8.70
C GLY A 230 -27.50 28.03 -8.12
N GLY A 231 -26.88 27.20 -7.25
CA GLY A 231 -25.58 27.49 -6.65
C GLY A 231 -24.40 27.10 -7.53
N THR A 232 -23.23 27.63 -7.22
CA THR A 232 -21.96 27.35 -7.94
C THR A 232 -21.63 25.86 -8.02
N THR A 233 -21.98 25.09 -6.98
CA THR A 233 -21.79 23.64 -6.93
C THR A 233 -22.62 22.93 -8.00
N THR A 234 -23.87 23.38 -8.24
CA THR A 234 -24.73 22.79 -9.26
C THR A 234 -24.12 22.91 -10.65
N ASP A 235 -23.63 24.09 -11.02
CA ASP A 235 -23.03 24.34 -12.33
C ASP A 235 -21.71 23.55 -12.50
N ALA A 236 -20.89 23.51 -11.45
CA ALA A 236 -19.66 22.75 -11.48
C ALA A 236 -19.92 21.24 -11.65
N LEU A 237 -20.89 20.67 -10.91
CA LEU A 237 -21.27 19.27 -11.03
C LEU A 237 -21.81 18.94 -12.42
N LEU A 238 -22.59 19.85 -13.02
CA LEU A 238 -23.08 19.66 -14.39
C LEU A 238 -21.94 19.52 -15.40
N GLN A 239 -20.87 20.31 -15.26
CA GLN A 239 -19.69 20.20 -16.13
C GLN A 239 -18.96 18.88 -15.94
N LEU A 240 -18.78 18.43 -14.69
CA LEU A 240 -18.11 17.16 -14.39
C LEU A 240 -18.91 15.95 -14.89
N GLU A 241 -20.24 15.97 -14.72
CA GLU A 241 -21.12 14.88 -15.20
C GLU A 241 -21.18 14.84 -16.73
N SER A 242 -21.33 15.99 -17.41
CA SER A 242 -21.33 16.07 -18.88
C SER A 242 -19.96 15.74 -19.48
N GLY A 243 -18.86 16.01 -18.75
CA GLY A 243 -17.51 15.57 -19.09
C GLY A 243 -17.24 14.07 -18.87
N GLY A 244 -18.23 13.34 -18.36
CA GLY A 244 -18.15 11.88 -18.22
C GLY A 244 -17.24 11.40 -17.11
N LEU A 245 -17.00 12.17 -16.03
CA LEU A 245 -16.09 11.82 -14.93
C LEU A 245 -16.32 10.41 -14.40
N ARG A 246 -17.59 9.97 -14.26
CA ARG A 246 -17.91 8.64 -13.73
C ARG A 246 -17.44 7.53 -14.66
N SER A 247 -17.69 7.65 -15.95
CA SER A 247 -17.28 6.64 -16.93
C SER A 247 -15.76 6.58 -17.06
N LEU A 248 -15.08 7.72 -17.02
CA LEU A 248 -13.62 7.77 -17.01
C LEU A 248 -13.03 7.05 -15.79
N MET A 249 -13.59 7.28 -14.60
CA MET A 249 -13.13 6.61 -13.37
C MET A 249 -13.37 5.09 -13.42
N ILE A 250 -14.55 4.65 -13.90
CA ILE A 250 -14.86 3.21 -14.06
C ILE A 250 -13.85 2.57 -15.02
N ASN A 251 -13.60 3.19 -16.16
CA ASN A 251 -12.69 2.67 -17.17
C ASN A 251 -11.24 2.64 -16.66
N ALA A 252 -10.79 3.65 -15.94
CA ALA A 252 -9.45 3.69 -15.35
C ALA A 252 -9.23 2.57 -14.34
N VAL A 253 -10.20 2.35 -13.45
CA VAL A 253 -10.13 1.27 -12.45
C VAL A 253 -10.19 -0.10 -13.12
N ALA A 254 -11.05 -0.29 -14.13
CA ALA A 254 -11.14 -1.53 -14.90
C ALA A 254 -9.81 -1.84 -15.62
N ALA A 255 -9.18 -0.84 -16.23
CA ALA A 255 -7.87 -0.98 -16.87
C ALA A 255 -6.79 -1.39 -15.86
N ALA A 256 -6.75 -0.76 -14.68
CA ALA A 256 -5.81 -1.12 -13.61
C ALA A 256 -6.04 -2.55 -13.09
N TYR A 257 -7.29 -2.97 -12.92
CA TYR A 257 -7.64 -4.33 -12.51
C TYR A 257 -7.20 -5.37 -13.55
N ASN A 258 -7.49 -5.13 -14.83
CA ASN A 258 -7.07 -6.03 -15.91
C ASN A 258 -5.53 -6.15 -15.96
N LYS A 259 -4.83 -5.05 -15.73
CA LYS A 259 -3.37 -5.06 -15.66
C LYS A 259 -2.87 -5.86 -14.44
N ALA A 260 -3.47 -5.68 -13.26
CA ALA A 260 -3.11 -6.44 -12.06
C ALA A 260 -3.24 -7.96 -12.29
N LYS A 261 -4.36 -8.40 -12.88
CA LYS A 261 -4.57 -9.80 -13.26
C LYS A 261 -3.50 -10.32 -14.23
N SER A 262 -3.18 -9.54 -15.27
CA SER A 262 -2.19 -9.96 -16.28
C SER A 262 -0.77 -10.08 -15.72
N LEU A 263 -0.45 -9.36 -14.66
CA LEU A 263 0.82 -9.47 -13.95
C LEU A 263 0.89 -10.75 -13.12
N GLY A 264 -0.24 -11.19 -12.56
CA GLY A 264 -0.33 -12.42 -11.76
C GLY A 264 -0.44 -13.71 -12.58
N ALA A 265 -0.73 -13.61 -13.88
CA ALA A 265 -0.85 -14.76 -14.80
C ALA A 265 0.48 -15.18 -15.45
N LYS A 266 1.57 -14.48 -15.16
CA LYS A 266 2.94 -14.78 -15.64
C LYS A 266 3.75 -15.44 -14.53
#